data_0144921ff468067eeb3797316a8401c1
#
_entry.id   0144921ff468067eeb3797316a8401c1
#
_cell.length_a   1.000
_cell.length_b   1.000
_cell.length_c   1.000
_cell.angle_alpha   90.00
_cell.angle_beta   90.00
_cell.angle_gamma   90.00
#
_symmetry.space_group_name_H-M   'P 1'
#
loop_
_entity.id
_entity.type
_entity.pdbx_description
1 polymer ?
#
loop_
_entity_poly.entity_id
_entity_poly.type
_entity_poly.pdbx_seq_one_letter_code
_entity_poly.pdbx_strand_id
1 'polypeptide(L)'
;AIMEHIGAIEALLGKLLLSVKTRFSLVFVTSISCVVLTAIGGSSTLALILTGEMYSEKYKEMGLSTLNLSRTMEDFCTGTAGFIPWSASGIYYPSVLGVPIAQYFPFCFMSYAIWILAYFYSITGICMKPLEKEAETATA
;
A
#
# COMPACT_ATOMS: atom_id res chain seq x y z
N ALA A 1 -5.86 -18.13 2.04
CA ALA A 1 -6.90 -19.14 2.40
C ALA A 1 -6.99 -19.39 3.91
N ILE A 2 -5.94 -19.95 4.59
CA ILE A 2 -6.04 -20.30 6.03
C ILE A 2 -5.97 -19.06 6.93
N MET A 3 -5.14 -18.09 6.61
CA MET A 3 -5.00 -16.83 7.36
C MET A 3 -6.21 -15.89 7.21
N GLU A 4 -6.91 -15.91 6.10
CA GLU A 4 -8.19 -15.22 5.88
C GLU A 4 -9.30 -15.77 6.79
N HIS A 5 -9.37 -17.09 6.95
CA HIS A 5 -10.41 -17.73 7.79
C HIS A 5 -10.25 -17.47 9.29
N ILE A 6 -9.07 -17.07 9.75
CA ILE A 6 -8.81 -16.85 11.18
C ILE A 6 -9.19 -15.43 11.62
N GLY A 7 -9.45 -14.50 10.68
CA GLY A 7 -9.75 -13.09 11.02
C GLY A 7 -8.63 -12.37 11.79
N ALA A 8 -7.46 -13.01 11.90
CA ALA A 8 -6.33 -12.47 12.66
C ALA A 8 -5.75 -11.21 12.02
N ILE A 9 -5.74 -11.16 10.69
CA ILE A 9 -5.28 -10.01 9.92
C ILE A 9 -6.25 -8.84 10.11
N GLU A 10 -7.56 -9.10 10.02
CA GLU A 10 -8.61 -8.11 10.24
C GLU A 10 -8.60 -7.58 11.68
N ALA A 11 -8.38 -8.44 12.68
CA ALA A 11 -8.31 -8.04 14.08
C ALA A 11 -7.08 -7.19 14.39
N LEU A 12 -5.94 -7.49 13.76
CA LEU A 12 -4.69 -6.74 13.95
C LEU A 12 -4.76 -5.37 13.28
N LEU A 13 -5.25 -5.32 12.04
CA LEU A 13 -5.32 -4.11 11.23
C LEU A 13 -6.58 -3.28 11.54
N GLY A 14 -7.66 -3.91 11.99
CA GLY A 14 -8.88 -3.21 12.41
C GLY A 14 -8.65 -2.28 13.60
N LYS A 15 -7.78 -2.65 14.56
CA LYS A 15 -7.37 -1.75 15.64
C LYS A 15 -6.59 -0.53 15.13
N LEU A 16 -5.79 -0.68 14.09
CA LEU A 16 -5.08 0.42 13.45
C LEU A 16 -6.03 1.37 12.72
N LEU A 17 -7.08 0.83 12.08
CA LEU A 17 -8.14 1.61 11.42
C LEU A 17 -8.91 2.51 12.39
N LEU A 18 -9.18 2.06 13.61
CA LEU A 18 -9.89 2.84 14.64
C LEU A 18 -9.07 4.04 15.14
N SER A 19 -7.75 4.01 15.01
CA SER A 19 -6.85 5.09 15.43
C SER A 19 -6.70 6.21 14.39
N VAL A 20 -7.28 6.04 13.20
CA VAL A 20 -7.13 6.98 12.08
C VAL A 20 -8.08 8.17 12.23
N LYS A 21 -7.52 9.37 12.42
CA LYS A 21 -8.27 10.63 12.52
C LYS A 21 -7.89 11.68 11.46
N THR A 22 -6.75 11.51 10.80
CA THR A 22 -6.24 12.48 9.82
C THR A 22 -5.88 11.78 8.50
N ARG A 23 -5.86 12.56 7.40
CA ARG A 23 -5.47 12.06 6.08
C ARG A 23 -4.08 11.42 6.09
N PHE A 24 -3.13 12.07 6.75
CA PHE A 24 -1.78 11.55 6.92
C PHE A 24 -1.76 10.22 7.68
N SER A 25 -2.49 10.14 8.80
CA SER A 25 -2.61 8.91 9.58
C SER A 25 -3.21 7.77 8.75
N LEU A 26 -4.21 8.07 7.90
CA LEU A 26 -4.81 7.08 7.01
C LEU A 26 -3.78 6.50 6.03
N VAL A 27 -3.08 7.36 5.28
CA VAL A 27 -2.06 6.93 4.31
C VAL A 27 -0.92 6.19 5.01
N PHE A 28 -0.49 6.66 6.18
CA PHE A 28 0.57 6.03 6.96
C PHE A 28 0.19 4.63 7.43
N VAL A 29 -1.00 4.47 8.00
CA VAL A 29 -1.51 3.14 8.44
C VAL A 29 -1.71 2.22 7.24
N THR A 30 -2.27 2.72 6.13
CA THR A 30 -2.41 1.95 4.90
C THR A 30 -1.06 1.48 4.36
N SER A 31 -0.04 2.35 4.35
CA SER A 31 1.31 2.00 3.87
C SER A 31 1.97 0.92 4.72
N ILE A 32 1.87 1.02 6.05
CA ILE A 32 2.36 -0.03 6.95
C ILE A 32 1.64 -1.35 6.70
N SER A 33 0.31 -1.31 6.55
CA SER A 33 -0.48 -2.51 6.26
C SER A 33 -0.08 -3.16 4.95
N CYS A 34 0.17 -2.37 3.89
CA CYS A 34 0.68 -2.84 2.61
C CYS A 34 2.01 -3.59 2.77
N VAL A 35 2.96 -3.00 3.48
CA VAL A 35 4.28 -3.60 3.70
C VAL A 35 4.16 -4.91 4.50
N VAL A 36 3.39 -4.90 5.59
CA VAL A 36 3.18 -6.08 6.44
C VAL A 36 2.48 -7.20 5.67
N LEU A 37 1.41 -6.89 4.94
CA LEU A 37 0.69 -7.90 4.15
C LEU A 37 1.53 -8.46 3.00
N THR A 38 2.33 -7.61 2.35
CA THR A 38 3.29 -8.06 1.32
C THR A 38 4.36 -8.97 1.92
N ALA A 39 4.86 -8.65 3.12
CA ALA A 39 5.85 -9.45 3.81
C ALA A 39 5.29 -10.81 4.26
N ILE A 40 4.10 -10.83 4.83
CA ILE A 40 3.44 -12.07 5.30
C ILE A 40 2.99 -12.93 4.12
N GLY A 41 2.34 -12.31 3.12
CA GLY A 41 1.77 -13.01 1.97
C GLY A 41 2.80 -13.41 0.90
N GLY A 42 3.98 -12.78 0.88
CA GLY A 42 5.00 -12.99 -0.15
C GLY A 42 4.56 -12.55 -1.57
N SER A 43 3.40 -11.90 -1.67
CA SER A 43 2.79 -11.48 -2.94
C SER A 43 2.20 -10.07 -2.82
N SER A 44 2.63 -9.18 -3.70
CA SER A 44 2.05 -7.84 -3.80
C SER A 44 0.58 -7.86 -4.22
N THR A 45 0.20 -8.77 -5.10
CA THR A 45 -1.18 -8.91 -5.59
C THR A 45 -2.15 -9.25 -4.45
N LEU A 46 -1.78 -10.20 -3.59
CA LEU A 46 -2.59 -10.56 -2.42
C LEU A 46 -2.71 -9.38 -1.45
N ALA A 47 -1.60 -8.70 -1.20
CA ALA A 47 -1.59 -7.51 -0.35
C ALA A 47 -2.47 -6.38 -0.90
N LEU A 48 -2.46 -6.16 -2.23
CA LEU A 48 -3.32 -5.17 -2.90
C LEU A 48 -4.81 -5.48 -2.69
N ILE A 49 -5.24 -6.73 -2.91
CA ILE A 49 -6.63 -7.14 -2.75
C ILE A 49 -7.09 -6.92 -1.31
N LEU A 50 -6.36 -7.47 -0.34
CA LEU A 50 -6.72 -7.37 1.08
C LEU A 50 -6.74 -5.93 1.58
N THR A 51 -5.72 -5.13 1.21
CA THR A 51 -5.68 -3.72 1.60
C THR A 51 -6.83 -2.93 0.96
N GLY A 52 -7.15 -3.20 -0.31
CA GLY A 52 -8.24 -2.56 -1.02
C GLY A 52 -9.59 -2.81 -0.34
N GLU A 53 -9.89 -4.06 0.01
CA GLU A 53 -11.12 -4.43 0.72
C GLU A 53 -11.21 -3.78 2.09
N MET A 54 -10.13 -3.81 2.86
CA MET A 54 -10.12 -3.30 4.24
C MET A 54 -10.23 -1.77 4.34
N TYR A 55 -9.59 -1.03 3.44
CA TYR A 55 -9.46 0.42 3.56
C TYR A 55 -10.42 1.22 2.68
N SER A 56 -11.08 0.60 1.69
CA SER A 56 -11.94 1.28 0.72
C SER A 56 -13.05 2.09 1.39
N GLU A 57 -13.76 1.51 2.36
CA GLU A 57 -14.83 2.20 3.09
C GLU A 57 -14.28 3.36 3.92
N LYS A 58 -13.12 3.17 4.57
CA LYS A 58 -12.50 4.20 5.40
C LYS A 58 -12.06 5.43 4.62
N TYR A 59 -11.54 5.23 3.41
CA TYR A 59 -11.23 6.35 2.50
C TYR A 59 -12.49 7.12 2.13
N LYS A 60 -13.60 6.43 1.81
CA LYS A 60 -14.90 7.06 1.50
C LYS A 60 -15.48 7.82 2.69
N GLU A 61 -15.43 7.26 3.91
CA GLU A 61 -15.86 7.93 5.14
C GLU A 61 -15.11 9.24 5.39
N MET A 62 -13.83 9.30 5.02
CA MET A 62 -13.01 10.50 5.14
C MET A 62 -13.15 11.47 3.95
N GLY A 63 -14.09 11.20 3.04
CA GLY A 63 -14.35 12.04 1.86
C GLY A 63 -13.23 11.99 0.81
N LEU A 64 -12.43 10.92 0.81
CA LEU A 64 -11.35 10.71 -0.14
C LEU A 64 -11.77 9.67 -1.20
N SER A 65 -11.42 9.96 -2.46
CA SER A 65 -11.62 9.04 -3.57
C SER A 65 -10.79 7.75 -3.38
N THR A 66 -11.34 6.61 -3.80
CA THR A 66 -10.65 5.33 -3.83
C THR A 66 -9.42 5.33 -4.73
N LEU A 67 -9.31 6.28 -5.65
CA LEU A 67 -8.09 6.51 -6.44
C LEU A 67 -6.86 6.84 -5.58
N ASN A 68 -7.06 7.53 -4.43
CA ASN A 68 -5.96 7.79 -3.50
C ASN A 68 -5.50 6.52 -2.80
N LEU A 69 -6.44 5.63 -2.47
CA LEU A 69 -6.13 4.31 -1.92
C LEU A 69 -5.35 3.46 -2.93
N SER A 70 -5.85 3.36 -4.17
CA SER A 70 -5.20 2.62 -5.25
C SER A 70 -3.75 3.06 -5.45
N ARG A 71 -3.51 4.37 -5.48
CA ARG A 71 -2.16 4.94 -5.59
C ARG A 71 -1.27 4.55 -4.41
N THR A 72 -1.78 4.71 -3.18
CA THR A 72 -1.02 4.34 -1.97
C THR A 72 -0.67 2.84 -1.96
N MET A 73 -1.61 2.00 -2.36
CA MET A 73 -1.37 0.55 -2.44
C MET A 73 -0.30 0.21 -3.47
N GLU A 74 -0.35 0.83 -4.66
CA GLU A 74 0.65 0.61 -5.70
C GLU A 74 2.04 1.05 -5.22
N ASP A 75 2.15 2.23 -4.64
CA ASP A 75 3.41 2.78 -4.14
C ASP A 75 4.06 1.88 -3.06
N PHE A 76 3.28 1.28 -2.18
CA PHE A 76 3.80 0.52 -1.03
C PHE A 76 3.75 -1.00 -1.20
N CYS A 77 2.72 -1.60 -1.78
CA CYS A 77 2.69 -3.05 -2.00
C CYS A 77 3.68 -3.45 -3.09
N THR A 78 3.59 -2.81 -4.26
CA THR A 78 4.43 -3.14 -5.41
C THR A 78 5.86 -2.63 -5.21
N GLY A 79 6.02 -1.40 -4.72
CA GLY A 79 7.34 -0.79 -4.47
C GLY A 79 8.17 -1.51 -3.43
N THR A 80 7.54 -2.23 -2.48
CA THR A 80 8.26 -2.98 -1.43
C THR A 80 8.53 -4.43 -1.80
N ALA A 81 7.74 -5.01 -2.69
CA ALA A 81 7.81 -6.44 -3.01
C ALA A 81 9.22 -6.91 -3.43
N GLY A 82 9.96 -6.10 -4.18
CA GLY A 82 11.32 -6.42 -4.62
C GLY A 82 12.37 -6.48 -3.50
N PHE A 83 12.05 -5.97 -2.32
CA PHE A 83 12.97 -5.93 -1.16
C PHE A 83 12.73 -7.07 -0.17
N ILE A 84 11.64 -7.80 -0.31
CA ILE A 84 11.29 -8.92 0.57
C ILE A 84 11.87 -10.21 -0.02
N PRO A 85 12.86 -10.85 0.63
CA PRO A 85 13.61 -11.97 0.04
C PRO A 85 12.79 -13.19 -0.37
N TRP A 86 11.66 -13.43 0.31
CA TRP A 86 10.76 -14.54 0.04
C TRP A 86 9.56 -14.19 -0.83
N SER A 87 9.45 -12.93 -1.26
CA SER A 87 8.42 -12.55 -2.21
C SER A 87 8.74 -13.04 -3.62
N ALA A 88 7.71 -13.16 -4.47
CA ALA A 88 7.89 -13.53 -5.86
C ALA A 88 8.89 -12.61 -6.59
N SER A 89 8.79 -11.29 -6.40
CA SER A 89 9.71 -10.30 -6.98
C SER A 89 11.10 -10.36 -6.35
N GLY A 90 11.17 -10.57 -5.03
CA GLY A 90 12.44 -10.67 -4.30
C GLY A 90 13.26 -11.91 -4.64
N ILE A 91 12.61 -12.99 -5.11
CA ILE A 91 13.29 -14.18 -5.66
C ILE A 91 13.67 -13.95 -7.13
N TYR A 92 12.76 -13.35 -7.90
CA TYR A 92 12.94 -13.16 -9.34
C TYR A 92 14.07 -12.21 -9.68
N TYR A 93 14.14 -11.04 -9.04
CA TYR A 93 15.15 -10.04 -9.38
C TYR A 93 16.59 -10.51 -9.15
N PRO A 94 16.96 -11.10 -8.00
CA PRO A 94 18.30 -11.66 -7.82
C PRO A 94 18.64 -12.77 -8.79
N SER A 95 17.66 -13.61 -9.17
CA SER A 95 17.88 -14.72 -10.09
C SER A 95 18.19 -14.24 -11.52
N VAL A 96 17.57 -13.14 -11.95
CA VAL A 96 17.78 -12.57 -13.31
C VAL A 96 18.99 -11.66 -13.35
N LEU A 97 19.16 -10.82 -12.32
CA LEU A 97 20.26 -9.85 -12.28
C LEU A 97 21.59 -10.47 -11.81
N GLY A 98 21.56 -11.63 -11.17
CA GLY A 98 22.75 -12.29 -10.62
C GLY A 98 23.36 -11.56 -9.41
N VAL A 99 22.60 -10.64 -8.78
CA VAL A 99 23.06 -9.86 -7.63
C VAL A 99 22.09 -9.99 -6.46
N PRO A 100 22.58 -10.12 -5.21
CA PRO A 100 21.71 -10.22 -4.03
C PRO A 100 21.00 -8.89 -3.75
N ILE A 101 19.86 -8.96 -3.04
CA ILE A 101 19.02 -7.81 -2.69
C ILE A 101 19.84 -6.70 -2.01
N ALA A 102 20.73 -7.05 -1.10
CA ALA A 102 21.56 -6.10 -0.37
C ALA A 102 22.44 -5.20 -1.27
N GLN A 103 22.77 -5.67 -2.47
CA GLN A 103 23.60 -4.89 -3.40
C GLN A 103 22.78 -3.91 -4.23
N TYR A 104 21.57 -4.27 -4.69
CA TYR A 104 20.75 -3.35 -5.47
C TYR A 104 19.86 -2.45 -4.62
N PHE A 105 19.55 -2.84 -3.38
CA PHE A 105 18.70 -2.08 -2.45
C PHE A 105 19.09 -0.59 -2.35
N PRO A 106 20.38 -0.22 -2.12
CA PRO A 106 20.77 1.20 -2.03
C PRO A 106 20.57 1.99 -3.33
N PHE A 107 20.49 1.33 -4.47
CA PHE A 107 20.36 1.97 -5.79
C PHE A 107 18.90 2.13 -6.26
N CYS A 108 17.94 1.65 -5.48
CA CYS A 108 16.52 1.77 -5.80
C CYS A 108 15.96 3.18 -5.48
N PHE A 109 16.61 4.22 -5.96
CA PHE A 109 16.23 5.62 -5.72
C PHE A 109 14.78 5.92 -6.08
N MET A 110 14.24 5.26 -7.11
CA MET A 110 12.86 5.45 -7.54
C MET A 110 11.86 5.03 -6.44
N SER A 111 12.08 3.89 -5.79
CA SER A 111 11.21 3.42 -4.70
C SER A 111 11.23 4.38 -3.51
N TYR A 112 12.42 4.88 -3.14
CA TYR A 112 12.54 5.86 -2.07
C TYR A 112 11.86 7.18 -2.41
N ALA A 113 12.04 7.67 -3.64
CA ALA A 113 11.40 8.89 -4.12
C ALA A 113 9.87 8.78 -4.10
N ILE A 114 9.32 7.66 -4.54
CA ILE A 114 7.88 7.39 -4.53
C ILE A 114 7.34 7.41 -3.09
N TRP A 115 7.99 6.75 -2.13
CA TRP A 115 7.57 6.76 -0.73
C TRP A 115 7.60 8.16 -0.10
N ILE A 116 8.65 8.93 -0.36
CA ILE A 116 8.76 10.32 0.11
C ILE A 116 7.64 11.17 -0.48
N LEU A 117 7.40 11.04 -1.79
CA LEU A 117 6.34 11.78 -2.49
C LEU A 117 4.94 11.40 -1.98
N ALA A 118 4.69 10.11 -1.72
CA ALA A 118 3.41 9.65 -1.18
C ALA A 118 3.09 10.31 0.18
N TYR A 119 4.07 10.36 1.08
CA TYR A 119 3.90 11.06 2.35
C TYR A 119 3.80 12.57 2.20
N PHE A 120 4.56 13.18 1.31
CA PHE A 120 4.47 14.60 1.02
C PHE A 120 3.09 15.00 0.52
N TYR A 121 2.51 14.26 -0.42
CA TYR A 121 1.15 14.49 -0.90
C TYR A 121 0.09 14.26 0.18
N SER A 122 0.31 13.33 1.07
CA SER A 122 -0.58 13.08 2.20
C SER A 122 -0.62 14.24 3.20
N ILE A 123 0.51 14.91 3.43
CA ILE A 123 0.62 16.06 4.32
C ILE A 123 0.04 17.32 3.66
N THR A 124 0.43 17.60 2.41
CA THR A 124 0.03 18.81 1.70
C THR A 124 -1.40 18.76 1.16
N GLY A 125 -1.95 17.57 0.97
CA GLY A 125 -3.26 17.39 0.34
C GLY A 125 -3.31 17.73 -1.15
N ILE A 126 -2.18 18.14 -1.73
CA ILE A 126 -2.04 18.45 -3.16
C ILE A 126 -2.21 17.14 -3.92
N CYS A 127 -2.87 16.92 -4.91
CA CYS A 127 -3.08 15.65 -5.65
C CYS A 127 -3.96 14.60 -4.93
N MET A 128 -4.52 14.88 -3.75
CA MET A 128 -5.54 14.03 -3.17
C MET A 128 -6.91 14.40 -3.73
N LYS A 129 -7.52 13.46 -4.47
CA LYS A 129 -8.83 13.68 -5.07
C LYS A 129 -9.93 13.51 -4.02
N PRO A 130 -10.87 14.46 -3.87
CA PRO A 130 -12.07 14.28 -3.06
C PRO A 130 -13.03 13.29 -3.74
N LEU A 131 -13.92 12.69 -2.95
CA LEU A 131 -14.88 11.68 -3.41
C LEU A 131 -15.83 12.19 -4.51
N GLU A 132 -16.22 13.47 -4.48
CA GLU A 132 -17.12 14.10 -5.46
C GLU A 132 -16.58 14.04 -6.91
N LYS A 133 -15.27 14.16 -7.10
CA LYS A 133 -14.66 14.10 -8.45
C LYS A 133 -14.60 12.70 -9.04
N GLU A 134 -14.75 11.66 -8.25
CA GLU A 134 -14.81 10.28 -8.74
C GLU A 134 -16.16 9.98 -9.40
N ALA A 135 -17.25 10.53 -8.85
CA ALA A 135 -18.60 10.39 -9.42
C ALA A 135 -18.72 11.09 -10.77
N GLU A 136 -18.07 12.23 -10.94
CA GLU A 136 -18.10 13.04 -12.18
C GLU A 136 -17.32 12.37 -13.33
N THR A 137 -16.21 11.69 -13.02
CA THR A 137 -15.40 10.96 -14.01
C THR A 137 -16.00 9.61 -14.40
N ALA A 138 -16.86 9.03 -13.59
CA ALA A 138 -17.53 7.75 -13.87
C ALA A 138 -18.79 7.93 -14.77
N THR A 139 -19.29 9.15 -14.91
CA THR A 139 -20.48 9.49 -15.71
C THR A 139 -20.15 10.17 -17.04
N ALA A 140 -18.89 10.41 -17.35
CA ALA A 140 -18.39 10.97 -18.61
C ALA A 140 -17.77 9.88 -19.50
#